data_a1cad86d475a4cfd32eec0669a71d770
#
_entry.id   a1cad86d475a4cfd32eec0669a71d770
#
_cell.length_a   1.000
_cell.length_b   1.000
_cell.length_c   1.000
_cell.angle_alpha   90.00
_cell.angle_beta   90.00
_cell.angle_gamma   90.00
#
_symmetry.space_group_name_H-M   'P 1'
#
loop_
_entity.id
_entity.type
_entity.pdbx_description
1 polymer ?
#
loop_
_entity_poly.entity_id
_entity_poly.type
_entity_poly.pdbx_seq_one_letter_code
_entity_poly.pdbx_strand_id
1 'polypeptide(L)'
;KNADFERAETKAIKAIQKHSMNIQGSEKNPQMDEAHLLLGKSRYYEQRFVPALEAFNYVLYKYPSSDKIYEVKIWREKTNMRLENDALAVNNLRKLLKEIKFKDQIFADANATLAQAFLNLEEKDSAVAKLKIAKEFTKSNEEVSRYHFILGQLYDEMGLKDSANASYQAVIDMNRKAARQYVIHAHEKQAKYFDYEKGDTIAFLKKYNDLLEDRENRPYLDV
;
A
#
# COMPACT_ATOMS: atom_id res chain seq x y z
N LYS A 1 16.88 -6.18 13.41
CA LYS A 1 17.25 -5.12 12.45
C LYS A 1 17.42 -5.75 11.08
N ASN A 2 16.86 -5.14 10.04
CA ASN A 2 17.09 -5.57 8.65
C ASN A 2 18.33 -4.84 8.12
N ALA A 3 19.36 -5.59 7.74
CA ALA A 3 20.64 -5.04 7.26
C ALA A 3 20.49 -4.10 6.04
N ASP A 4 19.48 -4.31 5.21
CA ASP A 4 19.26 -3.47 4.02
C ASP A 4 18.75 -2.07 4.37
N PHE A 5 17.88 -1.95 5.35
CA PHE A 5 17.39 -0.63 5.80
C PHE A 5 18.48 0.15 6.56
N GLU A 6 19.29 -0.53 7.38
CA GLU A 6 20.45 0.07 8.06
C GLU A 6 21.49 0.57 7.05
N ARG A 7 21.75 -0.20 5.99
CA ARG A 7 22.63 0.23 4.88
C ARG A 7 22.06 1.42 4.12
N ALA A 8 20.74 1.44 3.86
CA ALA A 8 20.07 2.56 3.20
C ALA A 8 20.14 3.83 4.05
N GLU A 9 19.88 3.74 5.37
CA GLU A 9 20.05 4.85 6.31
C GLU A 9 21.48 5.39 6.30
N THR A 10 22.47 4.50 6.44
CA THR A 10 23.90 4.88 6.44
C THR A 10 24.28 5.61 5.14
N LYS A 11 23.82 5.13 3.99
CA LYS A 11 24.08 5.78 2.70
C LYS A 11 23.41 7.14 2.60
N ALA A 12 22.16 7.25 3.04
CA ALA A 12 21.43 8.52 3.04
C ALA A 12 22.12 9.57 3.94
N ILE A 13 22.52 9.19 5.16
CA ILE A 13 23.27 10.07 6.08
C ILE A 13 24.59 10.50 5.45
N LYS A 14 25.35 9.56 4.87
CA LYS A 14 26.62 9.88 4.19
C LYS A 14 26.42 10.83 3.01
N ALA A 15 25.35 10.65 2.22
CA ALA A 15 25.02 11.55 1.12
C ALA A 15 24.72 12.97 1.65
N ILE A 16 23.88 13.09 2.68
CA ILE A 16 23.54 14.37 3.31
C ILE A 16 24.81 15.07 3.85
N GLN A 17 25.68 14.35 4.58
CA GLN A 17 26.87 14.92 5.19
C GLN A 17 27.94 15.34 4.18
N LYS A 18 28.10 14.59 3.06
CA LYS A 18 29.19 14.81 2.11
C LYS A 18 28.81 15.69 0.92
N HIS A 19 27.55 15.71 0.55
CA HIS A 19 27.10 16.32 -0.69
C HIS A 19 26.13 17.49 -0.49
N SER A 20 25.76 17.82 0.75
CA SER A 20 25.01 19.05 1.01
C SER A 20 25.84 20.27 0.62
N MET A 21 25.23 21.14 -0.16
CA MET A 21 25.81 22.39 -0.65
C MET A 21 24.98 23.58 -0.11
N ASN A 22 25.01 23.77 1.20
CA ASN A 22 24.28 24.87 1.82
C ASN A 22 25.05 26.19 1.64
N ILE A 23 24.60 27.03 0.72
CA ILE A 23 25.18 28.32 0.41
C ILE A 23 24.18 29.40 0.84
N GLN A 24 24.58 30.25 1.80
CA GLN A 24 23.75 31.34 2.34
C GLN A 24 22.36 30.87 2.81
N GLY A 25 22.31 29.70 3.48
CA GLY A 25 21.05 29.13 4.02
C GLY A 25 20.19 28.40 2.98
N SER A 26 20.60 28.37 1.69
CA SER A 26 19.91 27.66 0.61
C SER A 26 20.70 26.44 0.20
N GLU A 27 20.06 25.27 0.22
CA GLU A 27 20.62 24.02 -0.33
C GLU A 27 20.67 24.09 -1.85
N LYS A 28 21.84 23.84 -2.45
CA LYS A 28 22.06 23.89 -3.89
C LYS A 28 22.12 22.51 -4.55
N ASN A 29 22.31 21.46 -3.75
CA ASN A 29 22.24 20.10 -4.29
C ASN A 29 20.77 19.67 -4.42
N PRO A 30 20.27 19.42 -5.65
CA PRO A 30 18.87 19.11 -5.90
C PRO A 30 18.44 17.72 -5.40
N GLN A 31 19.39 16.85 -4.99
CA GLN A 31 19.10 15.49 -4.51
C GLN A 31 18.99 15.39 -2.99
N MET A 32 19.07 16.50 -2.27
CA MET A 32 19.02 16.46 -0.80
C MET A 32 17.65 16.13 -0.25
N ASP A 33 16.59 16.52 -0.91
CA ASP A 33 15.21 16.14 -0.57
C ASP A 33 15.00 14.63 -0.72
N GLU A 34 15.50 14.03 -1.80
CA GLU A 34 15.46 12.55 -1.99
C GLU A 34 16.29 11.81 -0.94
N ALA A 35 17.46 12.32 -0.59
CA ALA A 35 18.29 11.73 0.46
C ALA A 35 17.58 11.74 1.82
N HIS A 36 16.94 12.84 2.18
CA HIS A 36 16.13 12.93 3.42
C HIS A 36 14.85 12.08 3.36
N LEU A 37 14.20 11.98 2.19
CA LEU A 37 13.07 11.07 1.99
C LEU A 37 13.49 9.62 2.18
N LEU A 38 14.63 9.19 1.59
CA LEU A 38 15.19 7.86 1.78
C LEU A 38 15.52 7.59 3.25
N LEU A 39 16.10 8.57 3.94
CA LEU A 39 16.38 8.49 5.38
C LEU A 39 15.10 8.23 6.18
N GLY A 40 14.04 8.99 5.91
CA GLY A 40 12.74 8.82 6.54
C GLY A 40 12.14 7.43 6.29
N LYS A 41 12.17 6.95 5.03
CA LYS A 41 11.69 5.62 4.66
C LYS A 41 12.47 4.50 5.35
N SER A 42 13.80 4.60 5.40
CA SER A 42 14.65 3.60 6.06
C SER A 42 14.31 3.49 7.55
N ARG A 43 14.15 4.61 8.23
CA ARG A 43 13.74 4.68 9.64
C ARG A 43 12.32 4.14 9.86
N TYR A 44 11.38 4.42 8.95
CA TYR A 44 10.03 3.89 9.00
C TYR A 44 10.02 2.35 8.96
N TYR A 45 10.75 1.74 8.02
CA TYR A 45 10.84 0.29 7.91
C TYR A 45 11.61 -0.36 9.07
N GLU A 46 12.51 0.37 9.73
CA GLU A 46 13.12 -0.05 10.99
C GLU A 46 12.22 0.17 12.21
N GLN A 47 10.96 0.58 12.02
CA GLN A 47 9.99 0.88 13.07
C GLN A 47 10.41 2.03 14.02
N ARG A 48 11.29 2.90 13.55
CA ARG A 48 11.75 4.11 14.26
C ARG A 48 10.90 5.29 13.81
N PHE A 49 9.63 5.30 14.19
CA PHE A 49 8.60 6.18 13.63
C PHE A 49 8.82 7.67 13.98
N VAL A 50 9.25 8.00 15.20
CA VAL A 50 9.53 9.39 15.57
C VAL A 50 10.68 9.96 14.75
N PRO A 51 11.88 9.35 14.67
CA PRO A 51 12.94 9.80 13.77
C PRO A 51 12.56 9.83 12.29
N ALA A 52 11.65 8.93 11.83
CA ALA A 52 11.13 8.96 10.46
C ALA A 52 10.26 10.20 10.24
N LEU A 53 9.35 10.49 11.16
CA LEU A 53 8.48 11.68 11.12
C LEU A 53 9.29 12.98 11.08
N GLU A 54 10.35 13.07 11.87
CA GLU A 54 11.28 14.20 11.87
C GLU A 54 11.92 14.41 10.49
N ALA A 55 12.39 13.32 9.85
CA ALA A 55 12.99 13.38 8.52
C ALA A 55 11.99 13.87 7.46
N PHE A 56 10.73 13.35 7.47
CA PHE A 56 9.69 13.82 6.56
C PHE A 56 9.30 15.28 6.81
N ASN A 57 9.12 15.69 8.06
CA ASN A 57 8.83 17.08 8.41
C ASN A 57 9.96 18.02 7.98
N TYR A 58 11.23 17.58 8.09
CA TYR A 58 12.37 18.36 7.60
C TYR A 58 12.29 18.61 6.10
N VAL A 59 11.96 17.59 5.28
CA VAL A 59 11.77 17.79 3.84
C VAL A 59 10.64 18.78 3.56
N LEU A 60 9.49 18.63 4.22
CA LEU A 60 8.34 19.51 4.03
C LEU A 60 8.65 20.98 4.37
N TYR A 61 9.50 21.20 5.38
CA TYR A 61 9.92 22.52 5.79
C TYR A 61 11.01 23.12 4.89
N LYS A 62 12.06 22.33 4.61
CA LYS A 62 13.26 22.82 3.92
C LYS A 62 13.13 22.84 2.40
N TYR A 63 12.34 21.91 1.84
CA TYR A 63 12.19 21.70 0.39
C TYR A 63 10.72 21.74 -0.08
N PRO A 64 9.98 22.83 0.20
CA PRO A 64 8.53 22.88 -0.10
C PRO A 64 8.20 22.82 -1.60
N SER A 65 9.18 23.10 -2.47
CA SER A 65 9.04 23.05 -3.94
C SER A 65 9.55 21.74 -4.54
N SER A 66 9.92 20.75 -3.72
CA SER A 66 10.38 19.44 -4.20
C SER A 66 9.31 18.75 -5.04
N ASP A 67 9.72 18.08 -6.12
CA ASP A 67 8.85 17.20 -6.92
C ASP A 67 8.38 15.97 -6.14
N LYS A 68 9.06 15.62 -5.04
CA LYS A 68 8.71 14.55 -4.11
C LYS A 68 7.76 14.98 -3.00
N ILE A 69 7.30 16.23 -2.99
CA ILE A 69 6.56 16.80 -1.86
C ILE A 69 5.28 16.00 -1.52
N TYR A 70 4.57 15.52 -2.52
CA TYR A 70 3.35 14.71 -2.31
C TYR A 70 3.69 13.32 -1.76
N GLU A 71 4.75 12.70 -2.26
CA GLU A 71 5.25 11.43 -1.75
C GLU A 71 5.67 11.57 -0.27
N VAL A 72 6.40 12.63 0.08
CA VAL A 72 6.79 12.92 1.47
C VAL A 72 5.58 13.11 2.37
N LYS A 73 4.55 13.84 1.90
CA LYS A 73 3.28 14.00 2.64
C LYS A 73 2.63 12.64 2.91
N ILE A 74 2.58 11.75 1.91
CA ILE A 74 2.02 10.40 2.08
C ILE A 74 2.81 9.60 3.11
N TRP A 75 4.15 9.58 3.04
CA TRP A 75 4.99 8.87 3.99
C TRP A 75 4.89 9.43 5.41
N ARG A 76 4.74 10.74 5.56
CA ARG A 76 4.46 11.36 6.84
C ARG A 76 3.16 10.82 7.44
N GLU A 77 2.09 10.73 6.66
CA GLU A 77 0.81 10.22 7.17
C GLU A 77 0.84 8.72 7.44
N LYS A 78 1.55 7.93 6.64
CA LYS A 78 1.85 6.52 6.98
C LYS A 78 2.54 6.42 8.34
N THR A 79 3.45 7.34 8.64
CA THR A 79 4.15 7.39 9.92
C THR A 79 3.24 7.84 11.06
N ASN A 80 2.38 8.84 10.83
CA ASN A 80 1.36 9.27 11.80
C ASN A 80 0.43 8.12 12.21
N MET A 81 -0.03 7.30 11.26
CA MET A 81 -0.84 6.11 11.55
C MET A 81 -0.08 5.08 12.41
N ARG A 82 1.23 4.91 12.21
CA ARG A 82 2.05 4.03 13.06
C ARG A 82 2.26 4.59 14.48
N LEU A 83 2.01 5.89 14.68
CA LEU A 83 2.00 6.58 15.96
C LEU A 83 0.58 6.79 16.50
N GLU A 84 -0.40 6.03 15.97
CA GLU A 84 -1.83 6.07 16.39
C GLU A 84 -2.52 7.43 16.17
N ASN A 85 -1.99 8.25 15.27
CA ASN A 85 -2.57 9.56 14.91
C ASN A 85 -3.46 9.46 13.66
N ASP A 86 -4.35 8.47 13.60
CA ASP A 86 -5.15 8.14 12.40
C ASP A 86 -6.09 9.28 11.99
N ALA A 87 -6.75 9.94 12.92
CA ALA A 87 -7.64 11.07 12.64
C ALA A 87 -6.86 12.25 12.02
N LEU A 88 -5.64 12.50 12.48
CA LEU A 88 -4.75 13.51 11.89
C LEU A 88 -4.37 13.11 10.46
N ALA A 89 -4.02 11.85 10.25
CA ALA A 89 -3.67 11.33 8.93
C ALA A 89 -4.84 11.48 7.95
N VAL A 90 -6.08 11.15 8.35
CA VAL A 90 -7.30 11.35 7.53
C VAL A 90 -7.43 12.82 7.12
N ASN A 91 -7.31 13.75 8.06
CA ASN A 91 -7.45 15.19 7.78
C ASN A 91 -6.38 15.68 6.79
N ASN A 92 -5.14 15.27 6.99
CA ASN A 92 -4.02 15.69 6.14
C ASN A 92 -4.11 15.08 4.74
N LEU A 93 -4.47 13.79 4.63
CA LEU A 93 -4.66 13.12 3.33
C LEU A 93 -5.85 13.69 2.55
N ARG A 94 -6.94 14.07 3.22
CA ARG A 94 -8.06 14.77 2.56
C ARG A 94 -7.63 16.13 1.99
N LYS A 95 -6.75 16.87 2.70
CA LYS A 95 -6.17 18.12 2.17
C LYS A 95 -5.24 17.84 0.99
N LEU A 96 -4.35 16.85 1.13
CA LEU A 96 -3.44 16.44 0.07
C LEU A 96 -4.18 16.09 -1.23
N LEU A 97 -5.26 15.30 -1.14
CA LEU A 97 -6.05 14.91 -2.31
C LEU A 97 -6.72 16.08 -3.04
N LYS A 98 -6.94 17.22 -2.35
CA LYS A 98 -7.40 18.47 -2.99
C LYS A 98 -6.28 19.24 -3.70
N GLU A 99 -5.04 19.05 -3.28
CA GLU A 99 -3.85 19.69 -3.86
C GLU A 99 -3.35 18.96 -5.11
N ILE A 100 -3.54 17.62 -5.18
CA ILE A 100 -3.10 16.80 -6.31
C ILE A 100 -3.91 17.11 -7.55
N LYS A 101 -3.24 17.58 -8.61
CA LYS A 101 -3.88 17.97 -9.87
C LYS A 101 -4.09 16.82 -10.83
N PHE A 102 -3.24 15.81 -10.79
CA PHE A 102 -3.23 14.69 -11.73
C PHE A 102 -3.61 13.40 -11.02
N LYS A 103 -4.48 12.60 -11.64
CA LYS A 103 -4.88 11.28 -11.15
C LYS A 103 -3.91 10.22 -11.65
N ASP A 104 -2.77 10.13 -11.00
CA ASP A 104 -1.68 9.21 -11.30
C ASP A 104 -1.37 8.27 -10.11
N GLN A 105 -0.19 7.65 -10.12
CA GLN A 105 0.26 6.77 -9.03
C GLN A 105 0.24 7.47 -7.66
N ILE A 106 0.66 8.73 -7.58
CA ILE A 106 0.65 9.49 -6.31
C ILE A 106 -0.79 9.70 -5.80
N PHE A 107 -1.74 9.92 -6.71
CA PHE A 107 -3.15 10.01 -6.35
C PHE A 107 -3.69 8.67 -5.86
N ALA A 108 -3.28 7.55 -6.49
CA ALA A 108 -3.62 6.20 -6.04
C ALA A 108 -3.05 5.91 -4.64
N ASP A 109 -1.76 6.21 -4.41
CA ASP A 109 -1.07 6.01 -3.14
C ASP A 109 -1.71 6.82 -2.00
N ALA A 110 -2.10 8.06 -2.27
CA ALA A 110 -2.79 8.91 -1.29
C ALA A 110 -4.16 8.32 -0.91
N ASN A 111 -4.95 7.83 -1.90
CA ASN A 111 -6.24 7.18 -1.63
C ASN A 111 -6.06 5.85 -0.89
N ALA A 112 -5.08 5.02 -1.26
CA ALA A 112 -4.77 3.77 -0.56
C ALA A 112 -4.35 4.02 0.90
N THR A 113 -3.53 5.05 1.13
CA THR A 113 -3.11 5.44 2.48
C THR A 113 -4.28 5.99 3.30
N LEU A 114 -5.17 6.76 2.67
CA LEU A 114 -6.40 7.24 3.33
C LEU A 114 -7.37 6.10 3.65
N ALA A 115 -7.45 5.08 2.78
CA ALA A 115 -8.24 3.89 3.06
C ALA A 115 -7.71 3.14 4.30
N GLN A 116 -6.38 3.01 4.43
CA GLN A 116 -5.78 2.41 5.62
C GLN A 116 -6.10 3.20 6.90
N ALA A 117 -6.04 4.54 6.85
CA ALA A 117 -6.41 5.37 7.98
C ALA A 117 -7.89 5.19 8.39
N PHE A 118 -8.79 5.05 7.42
CA PHE A 118 -10.19 4.73 7.69
C PHE A 118 -10.38 3.33 8.29
N LEU A 119 -9.60 2.33 7.84
CA LEU A 119 -9.63 0.98 8.44
C LEU A 119 -9.19 1.01 9.91
N ASN A 120 -8.14 1.77 10.22
CA ASN A 120 -7.68 1.94 11.61
C ASN A 120 -8.75 2.60 12.50
N LEU A 121 -9.63 3.43 11.90
CA LEU A 121 -10.78 4.06 12.57
C LEU A 121 -12.08 3.25 12.46
N GLU A 122 -12.02 2.02 11.94
CA GLU A 122 -13.19 1.13 11.74
C GLU A 122 -14.24 1.67 10.75
N GLU A 123 -13.89 2.69 9.96
CA GLU A 123 -14.77 3.28 8.93
C GLU A 123 -14.71 2.48 7.62
N LYS A 124 -15.27 1.26 7.60
CA LYS A 124 -15.15 0.32 6.46
C LYS A 124 -15.72 0.86 5.15
N ASP A 125 -16.87 1.53 5.16
CA ASP A 125 -17.48 2.11 3.96
C ASP A 125 -16.58 3.18 3.32
N SER A 126 -16.01 4.04 4.15
CA SER A 126 -15.05 5.07 3.73
C SER A 126 -13.79 4.44 3.12
N ALA A 127 -13.28 3.37 3.74
CA ALA A 127 -12.12 2.62 3.25
C ALA A 127 -12.38 1.97 1.89
N VAL A 128 -13.52 1.29 1.74
CA VAL A 128 -13.96 0.70 0.45
C VAL A 128 -14.02 1.73 -0.65
N ALA A 129 -14.62 2.90 -0.38
CA ALA A 129 -14.71 3.98 -1.38
C ALA A 129 -13.32 4.44 -1.84
N LYS A 130 -12.33 4.55 -0.92
CA LYS A 130 -10.97 4.99 -1.25
C LYS A 130 -10.15 3.90 -1.93
N LEU A 131 -10.28 2.64 -1.54
CA LEU A 131 -9.64 1.51 -2.22
C LEU A 131 -10.10 1.35 -3.66
N LYS A 132 -11.40 1.57 -3.95
CA LYS A 132 -11.91 1.56 -5.33
C LYS A 132 -11.19 2.59 -6.19
N ILE A 133 -10.99 3.80 -5.68
CA ILE A 133 -10.27 4.86 -6.39
C ILE A 133 -8.79 4.48 -6.54
N ALA A 134 -8.13 4.04 -5.48
CA ALA A 134 -6.73 3.64 -5.54
C ALA A 134 -6.48 2.56 -6.60
N LYS A 135 -7.33 1.54 -6.64
CA LYS A 135 -7.27 0.47 -7.63
C LYS A 135 -7.38 0.96 -9.08
N GLU A 136 -8.21 1.98 -9.32
CA GLU A 136 -8.44 2.53 -10.66
C GLU A 136 -7.22 3.29 -11.21
N PHE A 137 -6.46 3.96 -10.33
CA PHE A 137 -5.38 4.87 -10.74
C PHE A 137 -3.97 4.32 -10.50
N THR A 138 -3.81 3.21 -9.79
CA THR A 138 -2.49 2.56 -9.65
C THR A 138 -2.03 1.94 -10.96
N LYS A 139 -0.72 2.06 -11.24
CA LYS A 139 -0.06 1.42 -12.38
C LYS A 139 0.51 0.04 -12.05
N SER A 140 0.50 -0.34 -10.77
CA SER A 140 1.06 -1.61 -10.29
C SER A 140 0.02 -2.71 -10.29
N ASN A 141 0.22 -3.76 -11.09
CA ASN A 141 -0.63 -4.95 -11.06
C ASN A 141 -0.63 -5.64 -9.69
N GLU A 142 0.49 -5.58 -8.96
CA GLU A 142 0.56 -6.11 -7.60
C GLU A 142 -0.38 -5.34 -6.68
N GLU A 143 -0.39 -4.02 -6.75
CA GLU A 143 -1.30 -3.19 -5.95
C GLU A 143 -2.75 -3.39 -6.37
N VAL A 144 -3.05 -3.48 -7.67
CA VAL A 144 -4.40 -3.80 -8.16
C VAL A 144 -4.90 -5.11 -7.54
N SER A 145 -4.09 -6.17 -7.58
CA SER A 145 -4.46 -7.47 -7.02
C SER A 145 -4.66 -7.40 -5.50
N ARG A 146 -3.77 -6.70 -4.80
CA ARG A 146 -3.88 -6.48 -3.36
C ARG A 146 -5.14 -5.69 -2.99
N TYR A 147 -5.45 -4.62 -3.72
CA TYR A 147 -6.64 -3.81 -3.44
C TYR A 147 -7.94 -4.58 -3.72
N HIS A 148 -7.99 -5.39 -4.79
CA HIS A 148 -9.12 -6.29 -5.03
C HIS A 148 -9.27 -7.30 -3.89
N PHE A 149 -8.16 -7.89 -3.42
CA PHE A 149 -8.19 -8.85 -2.33
C PHE A 149 -8.71 -8.24 -1.03
N ILE A 150 -8.19 -7.06 -0.65
CA ILE A 150 -8.65 -6.32 0.54
C ILE A 150 -10.13 -5.92 0.40
N LEU A 151 -10.56 -5.47 -0.78
CA LEU A 151 -11.98 -5.19 -1.03
C LEU A 151 -12.85 -6.44 -0.82
N GLY A 152 -12.39 -7.61 -1.29
CA GLY A 152 -13.06 -8.89 -1.05
C GLY A 152 -13.22 -9.17 0.44
N GLN A 153 -12.15 -9.01 1.22
CA GLN A 153 -12.20 -9.21 2.68
C GLN A 153 -13.16 -8.22 3.37
N LEU A 154 -13.12 -6.94 2.99
CA LEU A 154 -14.01 -5.93 3.56
C LEU A 154 -15.47 -6.22 3.24
N TYR A 155 -15.79 -6.63 2.01
CA TYR A 155 -17.14 -7.02 1.65
C TYR A 155 -17.60 -8.27 2.37
N ASP A 156 -16.70 -9.24 2.61
CA ASP A 156 -16.98 -10.41 3.46
C ASP A 156 -17.40 -9.99 4.87
N GLU A 157 -16.62 -9.13 5.50
CA GLU A 157 -16.88 -8.61 6.84
C GLU A 157 -18.17 -7.78 6.93
N MET A 158 -18.56 -7.12 5.82
CA MET A 158 -19.81 -6.37 5.71
C MET A 158 -21.01 -7.25 5.33
N GLY A 159 -20.82 -8.55 5.11
CA GLY A 159 -21.87 -9.50 4.70
C GLY A 159 -22.31 -9.37 3.24
N LEU A 160 -21.56 -8.63 2.42
CA LEU A 160 -21.84 -8.36 0.99
C LEU A 160 -21.22 -9.46 0.11
N LYS A 161 -21.76 -10.67 0.20
CA LYS A 161 -21.20 -11.90 -0.41
C LYS A 161 -20.93 -11.77 -1.91
N ASP A 162 -21.87 -11.21 -2.67
CA ASP A 162 -21.72 -11.08 -4.13
C ASP A 162 -20.56 -10.16 -4.50
N SER A 163 -20.42 -9.03 -3.78
CA SER A 163 -19.32 -8.08 -3.98
C SER A 163 -17.98 -8.66 -3.55
N ALA A 164 -17.95 -9.46 -2.47
CA ALA A 164 -16.77 -10.17 -2.02
C ALA A 164 -16.31 -11.19 -3.06
N ASN A 165 -17.22 -12.04 -3.52
CA ASN A 165 -16.95 -13.05 -4.55
C ASN A 165 -16.46 -12.41 -5.86
N ALA A 166 -17.11 -11.34 -6.32
CA ALA A 166 -16.68 -10.60 -7.50
C ALA A 166 -15.26 -10.00 -7.35
N SER A 167 -14.92 -9.52 -6.16
CA SER A 167 -13.59 -8.97 -5.87
C SER A 167 -12.51 -10.05 -5.85
N TYR A 168 -12.77 -11.21 -5.28
CA TYR A 168 -11.86 -12.37 -5.33
C TYR A 168 -11.73 -12.92 -6.76
N GLN A 169 -12.82 -12.99 -7.51
CA GLN A 169 -12.79 -13.41 -8.90
C GLN A 169 -11.91 -12.47 -9.74
N ALA A 170 -11.98 -11.17 -9.51
CA ALA A 170 -11.12 -10.21 -10.21
C ALA A 170 -9.62 -10.44 -9.94
N VAL A 171 -9.23 -10.87 -8.72
CA VAL A 171 -7.84 -11.27 -8.43
C VAL A 171 -7.45 -12.52 -9.22
N ILE A 172 -8.36 -13.52 -9.26
CA ILE A 172 -8.12 -14.78 -9.97
C ILE A 172 -7.96 -14.53 -11.47
N ASP A 173 -8.79 -13.68 -12.06
CA ASP A 173 -8.77 -13.32 -13.48
C ASP A 173 -7.48 -12.59 -13.88
N MET A 174 -6.83 -11.90 -12.95
CA MET A 174 -5.51 -11.30 -13.19
C MET A 174 -4.42 -12.35 -13.42
N ASN A 175 -4.60 -13.58 -12.92
CA ASN A 175 -3.70 -14.71 -13.11
C ASN A 175 -2.23 -14.34 -12.83
N ARG A 176 -1.33 -14.52 -13.83
CA ARG A 176 0.12 -14.21 -13.69
C ARG A 176 0.46 -12.73 -13.47
N LYS A 177 -0.48 -11.82 -13.69
CA LYS A 177 -0.31 -10.38 -13.41
C LYS A 177 -0.46 -10.06 -11.92
N ALA A 178 -1.17 -10.89 -11.16
CA ALA A 178 -1.32 -10.76 -9.72
C ALA A 178 -0.18 -11.47 -8.99
N ALA A 179 0.18 -10.99 -7.79
CA ALA A 179 1.06 -11.74 -6.91
C ALA A 179 0.40 -13.08 -6.52
N ARG A 180 1.14 -14.17 -6.67
CA ARG A 180 0.60 -15.54 -6.54
C ARG A 180 -0.15 -15.79 -5.23
N GLN A 181 0.37 -15.25 -4.14
CA GLN A 181 -0.27 -15.33 -2.82
C GLN A 181 -1.73 -14.84 -2.84
N TYR A 182 -2.02 -13.72 -3.50
CA TYR A 182 -3.39 -13.19 -3.56
C TYR A 182 -4.30 -14.07 -4.41
N VAL A 183 -3.77 -14.67 -5.48
CA VAL A 183 -4.54 -15.60 -6.33
C VAL A 183 -4.96 -16.84 -5.54
N ILE A 184 -4.03 -17.46 -4.81
CA ILE A 184 -4.30 -18.66 -4.02
C ILE A 184 -5.27 -18.36 -2.89
N HIS A 185 -5.03 -17.32 -2.10
CA HIS A 185 -5.97 -16.93 -1.04
C HIS A 185 -7.33 -16.48 -1.58
N ALA A 186 -7.41 -15.90 -2.79
CA ALA A 186 -8.69 -15.59 -3.43
C ALA A 186 -9.46 -16.87 -3.78
N HIS A 187 -8.80 -17.94 -4.25
CA HIS A 187 -9.43 -19.24 -4.46
C HIS A 187 -9.92 -19.83 -3.14
N GLU A 188 -9.12 -19.81 -2.07
CA GLU A 188 -9.52 -20.25 -0.73
C GLU A 188 -10.78 -19.51 -0.25
N LYS A 189 -10.78 -18.16 -0.34
CA LYS A 189 -11.94 -17.36 0.07
C LYS A 189 -13.18 -17.65 -0.78
N GLN A 190 -13.00 -17.86 -2.09
CA GLN A 190 -14.09 -18.21 -3.00
C GLN A 190 -14.70 -19.61 -2.69
N ALA A 191 -13.91 -20.55 -2.22
CA ALA A 191 -14.41 -21.90 -1.87
C ALA A 191 -15.56 -21.84 -0.86
N LYS A 192 -15.59 -20.84 0.03
CA LYS A 192 -16.67 -20.65 1.00
C LYS A 192 -18.04 -20.37 0.38
N TYR A 193 -18.08 -19.89 -0.86
CA TYR A 193 -19.32 -19.56 -1.57
C TYR A 193 -19.83 -20.71 -2.45
N PHE A 194 -19.13 -21.86 -2.45
CA PHE A 194 -19.59 -23.00 -3.23
C PHE A 194 -20.90 -23.56 -2.65
N ASP A 195 -21.89 -23.70 -3.52
CA ASP A 195 -23.18 -24.31 -3.19
C ASP A 195 -23.10 -25.83 -3.40
N TYR A 196 -22.98 -26.57 -2.33
CA TYR A 196 -22.86 -28.04 -2.36
C TYR A 196 -24.15 -28.77 -2.80
N GLU A 197 -25.30 -28.08 -2.78
CA GLU A 197 -26.57 -28.68 -3.22
C GLU A 197 -26.79 -28.48 -4.73
N LYS A 198 -26.39 -27.34 -5.27
CA LYS A 198 -26.67 -26.96 -6.66
C LYS A 198 -25.42 -26.82 -7.52
N GLY A 199 -24.24 -26.75 -6.91
CA GLY A 199 -22.98 -26.56 -7.62
C GLY A 199 -22.46 -27.84 -8.27
N ASP A 200 -21.68 -27.69 -9.34
CA ASP A 200 -20.97 -28.81 -9.98
C ASP A 200 -19.76 -29.19 -9.12
N THR A 201 -19.96 -30.19 -8.26
CA THR A 201 -18.93 -30.71 -7.36
C THR A 201 -17.73 -31.30 -8.10
N ILE A 202 -17.96 -31.88 -9.29
CA ILE A 202 -16.89 -32.49 -10.09
C ILE A 202 -15.96 -31.39 -10.65
N ALA A 203 -16.54 -30.34 -11.21
CA ALA A 203 -15.80 -29.21 -11.72
C ALA A 203 -15.07 -28.47 -10.58
N PHE A 204 -15.70 -28.33 -9.42
CA PHE A 204 -15.10 -27.74 -8.23
C PHE A 204 -13.87 -28.55 -7.76
N LEU A 205 -14.00 -29.84 -7.56
CA LEU A 205 -12.89 -30.72 -7.14
C LEU A 205 -11.75 -30.71 -8.16
N LYS A 206 -12.08 -30.77 -9.46
CA LYS A 206 -11.07 -30.69 -10.52
C LYS A 206 -10.27 -29.39 -10.44
N LYS A 207 -10.96 -28.24 -10.32
CA LYS A 207 -10.32 -26.91 -10.19
C LYS A 207 -9.31 -26.89 -9.04
N TYR A 208 -9.67 -27.41 -7.87
CA TYR A 208 -8.79 -27.37 -6.71
C TYR A 208 -7.67 -28.40 -6.78
N ASN A 209 -7.90 -29.57 -7.38
CA ASN A 209 -6.84 -30.54 -7.66
C ASN A 209 -5.81 -29.97 -8.64
N ASP A 210 -6.26 -29.30 -9.72
CA ASP A 210 -5.36 -28.65 -10.68
C ASP A 210 -4.50 -27.56 -9.97
N LEU A 211 -5.06 -26.83 -8.99
CA LEU A 211 -4.31 -25.85 -8.19
C LEU A 211 -3.27 -26.52 -7.28
N LEU A 212 -3.58 -27.68 -6.69
CA LEU A 212 -2.65 -28.42 -5.82
C LEU A 212 -1.49 -29.04 -6.63
N GLU A 213 -1.74 -29.47 -7.86
CA GLU A 213 -0.73 -30.06 -8.75
C GLU A 213 0.20 -29.02 -9.38
N ASP A 214 -0.21 -27.75 -9.44
CA ASP A 214 0.60 -26.68 -10.01
C ASP A 214 1.85 -26.42 -9.14
N ARG A 215 3.03 -26.56 -9.75
CA ARG A 215 4.32 -26.38 -9.09
C ARG A 215 4.52 -24.99 -8.50
N GLU A 216 3.93 -23.97 -9.10
CA GLU A 216 4.00 -22.59 -8.63
C GLU A 216 3.24 -22.40 -7.31
N ASN A 217 2.33 -23.32 -6.95
CA ASN A 217 1.55 -23.28 -5.71
C ASN A 217 2.21 -24.00 -4.53
N ARG A 218 3.34 -24.70 -4.74
CA ARG A 218 4.03 -25.44 -3.67
C ARG A 218 4.27 -24.64 -2.38
N PRO A 219 4.63 -23.33 -2.42
CA PRO A 219 4.80 -22.53 -1.22
C PRO A 219 3.49 -22.26 -0.44
N TYR A 220 2.34 -22.63 -1.00
CA TYR A 220 1.00 -22.33 -0.47
C TYR A 220 0.12 -23.58 -0.29
N LEU A 221 0.73 -24.77 -0.19
CA LEU A 221 -0.01 -26.04 -0.04
C LEU A 221 -0.68 -26.18 1.34
N ASP A 222 -0.36 -25.31 2.27
CA ASP A 222 -0.92 -25.23 3.62
C ASP A 222 -2.17 -24.32 3.69
N VAL A 223 -2.55 -23.69 2.60
CA VAL A 223 -3.73 -22.83 2.47
C VAL A 223 -4.90 -23.63 1.89
#